data_944799edad06e15f1827c7f6e36196c6
#
_entry.id   944799edad06e15f1827c7f6e36196c6
#
_cell.length_a   1.000
_cell.length_b   1.000
_cell.length_c   1.000
_cell.angle_alpha   90.00
_cell.angle_beta   90.00
_cell.angle_gamma   90.00
#
_symmetry.space_group_name_H-M   'P 1'
#
loop_
_entity.id
_entity.type
_entity.pdbx_description
1 polymer ?
#
loop_
_entity_poly.entity_id
_entity_poly.type
_entity_poly.pdbx_seq_one_letter_code
_entity_poly.pdbx_strand_id
1 'polypeptide(L)'
;NINGISETTKEFWRVKEKKSPHNVATSTEKILEIANDKGYRTTSSSESVLNYVTEEVDLENGTVADTVTIPYSQSNVVKWEYNSETKRYTRYSRNKKQTDWTTGEDVTAKNIIIEFIANSTLNDGENKGRQTMNTTGTKDGYYITNGKSIPIKCEKVSRSAKTVYKDLSDKCVENIKK
;
A
#
# COMPACT_ATOMS: atom_id res chain seq x y z
N ASN A 1 -18.36 -0.32 8.81
CA ASN A 1 -17.39 0.74 8.52
C ASN A 1 -17.37 1.75 9.69
N ILE A 2 -16.20 2.00 10.26
CA ILE A 2 -16.00 2.98 11.34
C ILE A 2 -15.51 4.28 10.69
N ASN A 3 -16.24 5.36 10.89
CA ASN A 3 -15.97 6.64 10.25
C ASN A 3 -15.59 7.70 11.28
N GLY A 4 -14.32 8.12 11.28
CA GLY A 4 -13.80 9.12 12.21
C GLY A 4 -14.44 10.52 12.12
N ILE A 5 -15.25 10.79 11.09
CA ILE A 5 -16.04 12.03 11.00
C ILE A 5 -17.35 11.92 11.77
N SER A 6 -18.03 10.78 11.65
CA SER A 6 -19.32 10.53 12.28
C SER A 6 -19.22 9.96 13.70
N GLU A 7 -18.09 9.34 14.03
CA GLU A 7 -17.81 8.71 15.33
C GLU A 7 -16.96 9.63 16.24
N THR A 8 -17.26 10.91 16.26
CA THR A 8 -16.34 11.97 16.78
C THR A 8 -16.32 12.13 18.29
N THR A 9 -16.70 11.16 19.10
CA THR A 9 -16.95 11.49 20.51
C THR A 9 -15.94 10.94 21.49
N LYS A 10 -15.62 9.68 21.44
CA LYS A 10 -14.73 9.05 22.44
C LYS A 10 -13.50 8.40 21.83
N GLU A 11 -13.71 7.87 20.65
CA GLU A 11 -12.80 6.92 20.01
C GLU A 11 -11.84 7.61 19.05
N PHE A 12 -12.18 8.85 18.66
CA PHE A 12 -11.35 9.71 17.83
C PHE A 12 -11.11 11.04 18.51
N TRP A 13 -9.89 11.52 18.42
CA TRP A 13 -9.51 12.84 18.96
C TRP A 13 -8.66 13.61 17.96
N ARG A 14 -8.46 14.89 18.23
CA ARG A 14 -7.58 15.72 17.40
C ARG A 14 -6.28 16.00 18.14
N VAL A 15 -5.17 15.70 17.45
CA VAL A 15 -3.84 16.05 17.94
C VAL A 15 -3.56 17.51 17.65
N LYS A 16 -3.04 18.23 18.66
CA LYS A 16 -2.83 19.69 18.59
C LYS A 16 -1.64 20.06 17.71
N GLU A 17 -0.66 19.19 17.61
CA GLU A 17 0.60 19.37 16.87
C GLU A 17 0.41 19.35 15.36
N LYS A 18 -0.76 18.94 14.88
CA LYS A 18 -1.10 18.88 13.45
C LYS A 18 -2.28 19.77 13.13
N LYS A 19 -2.28 20.31 11.89
CA LYS A 19 -3.37 21.19 11.42
C LYS A 19 -4.56 20.37 10.91
N SER A 20 -5.77 20.86 11.22
CA SER A 20 -7.01 20.35 10.62
C SER A 20 -6.94 20.45 9.07
N PRO A 21 -7.55 19.50 8.33
CA PRO A 21 -8.33 18.35 8.77
C PRO A 21 -7.50 17.10 9.11
N HIS A 22 -6.18 17.12 8.90
CA HIS A 22 -5.27 15.97 8.94
C HIS A 22 -4.71 15.67 10.34
N ASN A 23 -5.48 15.97 11.38
CA ASN A 23 -5.06 15.84 12.77
C ASN A 23 -5.99 14.95 13.62
N VAL A 24 -6.78 14.11 12.96
CA VAL A 24 -7.62 13.11 13.64
C VAL A 24 -6.77 11.89 13.95
N ALA A 25 -6.84 11.43 15.18
CA ALA A 25 -6.15 10.24 15.67
C ALA A 25 -7.12 9.30 16.38
N THR A 26 -6.73 8.05 16.51
CA THR A 26 -7.41 6.99 17.27
C THR A 26 -6.36 5.99 17.75
N SER A 27 -6.79 5.00 18.55
CA SER A 27 -5.95 3.86 18.94
C SER A 27 -6.60 2.53 18.59
N THR A 28 -5.83 1.46 18.60
CA THR A 28 -6.33 0.10 18.37
C THR A 28 -7.42 -0.26 19.37
N GLU A 29 -7.23 0.07 20.66
CA GLU A 29 -8.21 -0.19 21.74
C GLU A 29 -9.53 0.50 21.43
N LYS A 30 -9.50 1.77 21.03
CA LYS A 30 -10.69 2.54 20.70
C LYS A 30 -11.42 2.01 19.47
N ILE A 31 -10.68 1.56 18.46
CA ILE A 31 -11.29 0.92 17.27
C ILE A 31 -11.95 -0.41 17.64
N LEU A 32 -11.33 -1.21 18.50
CA LEU A 32 -11.91 -2.46 18.98
C LEU A 32 -13.15 -2.23 19.87
N GLU A 33 -13.14 -1.20 20.73
CA GLU A 33 -14.28 -0.77 21.53
C GLU A 33 -15.49 -0.50 20.63
N ILE A 34 -15.35 0.40 19.64
CA ILE A 34 -16.41 0.69 18.65
C ILE A 34 -16.86 -0.56 17.88
N ALA A 35 -15.90 -1.38 17.46
CA ALA A 35 -16.23 -2.57 16.68
C ALA A 35 -17.10 -3.55 17.49
N ASN A 36 -16.80 -3.74 18.76
CA ASN A 36 -17.57 -4.57 19.68
C ASN A 36 -18.95 -3.97 19.94
N ASP A 37 -19.02 -2.67 20.24
CA ASP A 37 -20.29 -1.97 20.51
C ASP A 37 -21.25 -2.03 19.32
N LYS A 38 -20.71 -2.00 18.10
CA LYS A 38 -21.48 -2.10 16.84
C LYS A 38 -21.69 -3.54 16.37
N GLY A 39 -21.21 -4.53 17.10
CA GLY A 39 -21.27 -5.94 16.70
C GLY A 39 -20.50 -6.27 15.42
N TYR A 40 -19.44 -5.52 15.13
CA TYR A 40 -18.61 -5.78 13.96
C TYR A 40 -17.68 -6.96 14.20
N ARG A 41 -17.40 -7.68 13.13
CA ARG A 41 -16.43 -8.77 13.15
C ARG A 41 -15.03 -8.22 13.46
N THR A 42 -14.41 -8.70 14.53
CA THR A 42 -13.05 -8.31 14.95
C THR A 42 -11.98 -9.35 14.61
N THR A 43 -12.41 -10.51 14.10
CA THR A 43 -11.50 -11.57 13.63
C THR A 43 -11.68 -11.81 12.14
N SER A 44 -10.65 -12.29 11.47
CA SER A 44 -10.69 -12.65 10.06
C SER A 44 -10.25 -14.10 9.89
N SER A 45 -10.99 -14.84 9.08
CA SER A 45 -10.60 -16.16 8.56
C SER A 45 -9.91 -16.07 7.20
N SER A 46 -9.66 -14.85 6.71
CA SER A 46 -8.98 -14.67 5.41
C SER A 46 -7.51 -15.07 5.53
N GLU A 47 -7.07 -15.88 4.60
CA GLU A 47 -5.65 -16.21 4.45
C GLU A 47 -4.86 -14.98 3.98
N SER A 48 -3.53 -15.03 4.14
CA SER A 48 -2.65 -13.99 3.59
C SER A 48 -2.87 -13.83 2.08
N VAL A 49 -2.89 -12.57 1.63
CA VAL A 49 -2.98 -12.24 0.20
C VAL A 49 -1.66 -12.51 -0.51
N LEU A 50 -0.56 -12.40 0.22
CA LEU A 50 0.80 -12.57 -0.29
C LEU A 50 1.44 -13.82 0.33
N ASN A 51 2.22 -14.52 -0.46
CA ASN A 51 3.08 -15.58 0.01
C ASN A 51 4.41 -14.98 0.48
N TYR A 52 4.81 -15.31 1.71
CA TYR A 52 6.06 -14.83 2.28
C TYR A 52 7.05 -15.98 2.40
N VAL A 53 8.32 -15.68 2.15
CA VAL A 53 9.44 -16.59 2.36
C VAL A 53 10.42 -15.99 3.36
N THR A 54 11.20 -16.86 3.97
CA THR A 54 12.25 -16.48 4.94
C THR A 54 13.57 -16.14 4.26
N GLU A 55 13.81 -16.74 3.10
CA GLU A 55 15.06 -16.57 2.36
C GLU A 55 15.07 -15.30 1.51
N GLU A 56 16.24 -14.77 1.22
CA GLU A 56 16.42 -13.67 0.28
C GLU A 56 16.04 -14.12 -1.13
N VAL A 57 15.23 -13.30 -1.81
CA VAL A 57 14.92 -13.50 -3.23
C VAL A 57 15.83 -12.60 -4.05
N ASP A 58 16.66 -13.20 -4.90
CA ASP A 58 17.39 -12.47 -5.93
C ASP A 58 16.64 -12.56 -7.26
N LEU A 59 16.39 -11.42 -7.87
CA LEU A 59 15.84 -11.34 -9.21
C LEU A 59 17.00 -11.41 -10.22
N GLU A 60 17.49 -12.61 -10.52
CA GLU A 60 18.71 -12.84 -11.33
C GLU A 60 18.68 -12.07 -12.65
N ASN A 61 17.54 -12.06 -13.35
CA ASN A 61 17.34 -11.36 -14.63
C ASN A 61 16.63 -10.01 -14.46
N GLY A 62 16.60 -9.47 -13.25
CA GLY A 62 15.94 -8.19 -12.97
C GLY A 62 16.76 -6.99 -13.46
N THR A 63 16.06 -5.97 -13.91
CA THR A 63 16.67 -4.68 -14.22
C THR A 63 16.99 -3.93 -12.93
N VAL A 64 18.11 -3.21 -12.89
CA VAL A 64 18.48 -2.36 -11.75
C VAL A 64 17.37 -1.36 -11.44
N ALA A 65 17.01 -1.28 -10.17
CA ALA A 65 15.92 -0.44 -9.66
C ALA A 65 16.30 0.20 -8.30
N ASP A 66 17.45 0.87 -8.26
CA ASP A 66 17.91 1.58 -7.06
C ASP A 66 17.04 2.78 -6.74
N THR A 67 16.37 3.35 -7.74
CA THR A 67 15.39 4.42 -7.58
C THR A 67 14.12 4.06 -8.33
N VAL A 68 12.99 4.11 -7.61
CA VAL A 68 11.66 3.88 -8.16
C VAL A 68 10.83 5.14 -7.98
N THR A 69 10.39 5.77 -9.08
CA THR A 69 9.58 6.98 -9.04
C THR A 69 8.19 6.70 -9.59
N ILE A 70 7.17 7.02 -8.81
CA ILE A 70 5.76 6.81 -9.14
C ILE A 70 5.04 8.17 -9.18
N PRO A 71 4.81 8.75 -10.36
CA PRO A 71 4.08 10.02 -10.51
C PRO A 71 2.57 9.75 -10.53
N TYR A 72 1.89 9.90 -9.43
CA TYR A 72 0.41 9.86 -9.39
C TYR A 72 -0.22 11.13 -9.97
N SER A 73 0.44 12.27 -9.82
CA SER A 73 0.11 13.55 -10.44
C SER A 73 1.33 14.48 -10.39
N GLN A 74 1.24 15.66 -11.02
CA GLN A 74 2.32 16.67 -10.95
C GLN A 74 2.69 17.06 -9.50
N SER A 75 1.71 17.08 -8.61
CA SER A 75 1.91 17.45 -7.20
C SER A 75 2.07 16.26 -6.25
N ASN A 76 1.88 15.04 -6.74
CA ASN A 76 1.94 13.83 -5.92
C ASN A 76 2.88 12.80 -6.56
N VAL A 77 4.16 12.97 -6.28
CA VAL A 77 5.21 12.05 -6.73
C VAL A 77 5.74 11.31 -5.52
N VAL A 78 5.70 9.99 -5.58
CA VAL A 78 6.33 9.09 -4.61
C VAL A 78 7.61 8.55 -5.19
N LYS A 79 8.68 8.59 -4.40
CA LYS A 79 9.97 8.02 -4.76
C LYS A 79 10.41 7.04 -3.68
N TRP A 80 11.05 5.96 -4.11
CA TRP A 80 11.69 4.99 -3.25
C TRP A 80 13.17 4.86 -3.65
N GLU A 81 14.06 4.90 -2.68
CA GLU A 81 15.51 4.76 -2.88
C GLU A 81 16.01 3.53 -2.13
N TYR A 82 16.69 2.67 -2.85
CA TYR A 82 17.26 1.44 -2.32
C TYR A 82 18.52 1.72 -1.51
N ASN A 83 18.62 1.09 -0.36
CA ASN A 83 19.82 1.04 0.44
C ASN A 83 20.34 -0.40 0.46
N SER A 84 21.53 -0.63 -0.09
CA SER A 84 22.14 -1.96 -0.22
C SER A 84 22.59 -2.57 1.11
N GLU A 85 22.87 -1.76 2.13
CA GLU A 85 23.27 -2.24 3.45
C GLU A 85 22.08 -2.80 4.21
N THR A 86 20.96 -2.08 4.22
CA THR A 86 19.71 -2.49 4.87
C THR A 86 18.85 -3.38 3.98
N LYS A 87 19.15 -3.44 2.69
CA LYS A 87 18.34 -4.12 1.64
C LYS A 87 16.87 -3.67 1.65
N ARG A 88 16.63 -2.40 1.90
CA ARG A 88 15.30 -1.80 1.96
C ARG A 88 15.23 -0.53 1.14
N TYR A 89 14.03 -0.19 0.73
CA TYR A 89 13.71 1.06 0.04
C TYR A 89 13.19 2.08 1.04
N THR A 90 13.80 3.27 1.08
CA THR A 90 13.33 4.40 1.87
C THR A 90 12.33 5.23 1.06
N ARG A 91 11.22 5.61 1.66
CA ARG A 91 10.12 6.32 1.01
C ARG A 91 10.27 7.83 1.08
N TYR A 92 10.04 8.47 -0.06
CA TYR A 92 9.94 9.93 -0.20
C TYR A 92 8.58 10.31 -0.79
N SER A 93 8.03 11.42 -0.36
CA SER A 93 6.86 12.05 -0.97
C SER A 93 7.15 13.50 -1.24
N ARG A 94 6.93 13.96 -2.48
CA ARG A 94 7.27 15.35 -2.90
C ARG A 94 8.70 15.74 -2.53
N ASN A 95 9.65 14.87 -2.81
CA ASN A 95 11.07 14.99 -2.49
C ASN A 95 11.44 15.11 -1.00
N LYS A 96 10.49 14.88 -0.10
CA LYS A 96 10.76 14.83 1.33
C LYS A 96 10.76 13.39 1.82
N LYS A 97 11.82 13.01 2.53
CA LYS A 97 11.90 11.71 3.19
C LYS A 97 10.74 11.58 4.19
N GLN A 98 10.11 10.43 4.20
CA GLN A 98 9.02 10.16 5.12
C GLN A 98 9.52 9.39 6.34
N THR A 99 9.12 9.86 7.49
CA THR A 99 9.40 9.24 8.78
C THR A 99 8.09 8.94 9.50
N ASP A 100 8.12 7.90 10.32
CA ASP A 100 7.05 7.66 11.28
C ASP A 100 6.97 8.81 12.28
N TRP A 101 5.79 9.31 12.54
CA TRP A 101 5.62 10.48 13.40
C TRP A 101 5.91 10.19 14.87
N THR A 102 5.69 8.97 15.32
CA THR A 102 5.85 8.59 16.73
C THR A 102 7.29 8.19 17.02
N THR A 103 7.90 7.38 16.16
CA THR A 103 9.25 6.84 16.37
C THR A 103 10.35 7.70 15.77
N GLY A 104 10.03 8.51 14.75
CA GLY A 104 11.01 9.26 13.96
C GLY A 104 11.79 8.39 12.95
N GLU A 105 11.52 7.10 12.90
CA GLU A 105 12.21 6.17 11.99
C GLU A 105 11.78 6.38 10.54
N ASP A 106 12.66 6.06 9.61
CA ASP A 106 12.37 6.15 8.18
C ASP A 106 11.27 5.14 7.78
N VAL A 107 10.32 5.60 6.95
CA VAL A 107 9.35 4.71 6.33
C VAL A 107 10.04 3.91 5.24
N THR A 108 10.16 2.61 5.45
CA THR A 108 10.88 1.71 4.54
C THR A 108 10.01 0.54 4.08
N ALA A 109 10.34 -0.03 2.92
CA ALA A 109 9.75 -1.25 2.40
C ALA A 109 10.85 -2.20 1.90
N LYS A 110 10.65 -3.49 2.09
CA LYS A 110 11.52 -4.53 1.50
C LYS A 110 11.13 -4.80 0.05
N ASN A 111 9.84 -4.80 -0.22
CA ASN A 111 9.26 -5.13 -1.51
C ASN A 111 8.32 -4.03 -1.97
N ILE A 112 8.27 -3.78 -3.28
CA ILE A 112 7.34 -2.85 -3.90
C ILE A 112 6.64 -3.59 -5.05
N ILE A 113 5.33 -3.55 -5.08
CA ILE A 113 4.52 -4.02 -6.20
C ILE A 113 3.82 -2.80 -6.80
N ILE A 114 3.95 -2.66 -8.11
CA ILE A 114 3.26 -1.63 -8.88
C ILE A 114 2.29 -2.33 -9.83
N GLU A 115 1.01 -1.95 -9.76
CA GLU A 115 -0.02 -2.40 -10.71
C GLU A 115 -0.45 -1.21 -11.57
N PHE A 116 -0.51 -1.37 -12.90
CA PHE A 116 -1.02 -0.35 -13.81
C PHE A 116 -2.52 -0.51 -13.98
N ILE A 117 -3.27 0.33 -13.27
CA ILE A 117 -4.75 0.26 -13.28
C ILE A 117 -5.30 1.57 -13.85
N ALA A 118 -6.08 1.46 -14.93
CA ALA A 118 -6.80 2.60 -15.46
C ALA A 118 -7.82 3.10 -14.43
N ASN A 119 -7.84 4.40 -14.19
CA ASN A 119 -8.80 5.06 -13.32
C ASN A 119 -9.54 6.19 -14.04
N SER A 120 -10.66 6.57 -13.50
CA SER A 120 -11.45 7.69 -13.98
C SER A 120 -12.14 8.39 -12.81
N THR A 121 -12.57 9.61 -13.02
CA THR A 121 -13.33 10.34 -12.01
C THR A 121 -14.68 9.67 -11.80
N LEU A 122 -15.01 9.39 -10.54
CA LEU A 122 -16.29 8.83 -10.16
C LEU A 122 -17.37 9.91 -10.31
N ASN A 123 -18.39 9.61 -11.11
CA ASN A 123 -19.57 10.46 -11.21
C ASN A 123 -20.58 10.06 -10.13
N ASP A 124 -20.42 10.61 -8.93
CA ASP A 124 -21.29 10.36 -7.77
C ASP A 124 -22.20 11.54 -7.42
N GLY A 125 -22.25 12.56 -8.30
CA GLY A 125 -23.02 13.78 -8.09
C GLY A 125 -22.43 14.78 -7.09
N GLU A 126 -21.36 14.41 -6.36
CA GLU A 126 -20.75 15.29 -5.35
C GLU A 126 -19.58 16.13 -5.88
N ASN A 127 -19.07 15.86 -7.08
CA ASN A 127 -17.97 16.58 -7.74
C ASN A 127 -16.71 16.77 -6.90
N LYS A 128 -16.39 15.82 -6.02
CA LYS A 128 -15.22 15.87 -5.12
C LYS A 128 -13.95 15.25 -5.71
N GLY A 129 -13.94 14.93 -7.01
CA GLY A 129 -12.80 14.34 -7.70
C GLY A 129 -12.45 12.93 -7.23
N ARG A 130 -13.37 12.21 -6.61
CA ARG A 130 -13.17 10.80 -6.24
C ARG A 130 -12.90 9.98 -7.48
N GLN A 131 -12.01 8.99 -7.35
CA GLN A 131 -11.62 8.13 -8.46
C GLN A 131 -12.27 6.75 -8.34
N THR A 132 -12.63 6.18 -9.47
CA THR A 132 -12.98 4.77 -9.62
C THR A 132 -11.95 4.06 -10.47
N MET A 133 -11.72 2.77 -10.21
CA MET A 133 -10.77 1.95 -10.95
C MET A 133 -11.30 0.52 -11.11
N ASN A 134 -11.00 -0.09 -12.25
CA ASN A 134 -11.30 -1.49 -12.47
C ASN A 134 -10.10 -2.34 -12.02
N THR A 135 -10.22 -2.96 -10.85
CA THR A 135 -9.18 -3.80 -10.27
C THR A 135 -9.27 -5.28 -10.70
N THR A 136 -10.31 -5.70 -11.45
CA THR A 136 -10.45 -7.08 -11.93
C THR A 136 -9.82 -7.27 -13.30
N GLY A 137 -9.59 -8.54 -13.68
CA GLY A 137 -8.89 -8.94 -14.90
C GLY A 137 -7.37 -8.98 -14.70
N THR A 138 -6.65 -9.05 -15.82
CA THR A 138 -5.19 -9.07 -15.86
C THR A 138 -4.65 -7.67 -16.08
N LYS A 139 -3.71 -7.25 -15.25
CA LYS A 139 -3.01 -5.97 -15.33
C LYS A 139 -1.51 -6.19 -15.47
N ASP A 140 -0.84 -5.27 -16.13
CA ASP A 140 0.62 -5.21 -16.12
C ASP A 140 1.10 -4.57 -14.83
N GLY A 141 2.31 -4.94 -14.42
CA GLY A 141 2.92 -4.36 -13.23
C GLY A 141 4.41 -4.63 -13.13
N TYR A 142 4.96 -4.22 -12.00
CA TYR A 142 6.34 -4.53 -11.63
C TYR A 142 6.40 -5.09 -10.21
N TYR A 143 7.24 -6.10 -10.02
CA TYR A 143 7.72 -6.52 -8.71
C TYR A 143 9.15 -6.07 -8.53
N ILE A 144 9.44 -5.44 -7.40
CA ILE A 144 10.69 -4.78 -7.11
C ILE A 144 11.17 -5.22 -5.72
N THR A 145 12.37 -5.74 -5.65
CA THR A 145 13.05 -6.14 -4.42
C THR A 145 14.56 -6.16 -4.61
N ASN A 146 15.33 -6.01 -3.53
CA ASN A 146 16.79 -6.10 -3.52
C ASN A 146 17.49 -5.26 -4.62
N GLY A 147 17.00 -4.05 -4.89
CA GLY A 147 17.58 -3.15 -5.90
C GLY A 147 17.31 -3.55 -7.36
N LYS A 148 16.43 -4.52 -7.59
CA LYS A 148 16.08 -5.02 -8.92
C LYS A 148 14.58 -5.02 -9.15
N SER A 149 14.14 -5.01 -10.40
CA SER A 149 12.74 -5.08 -10.81
C SER A 149 12.53 -6.09 -11.94
N ILE A 150 11.38 -6.76 -11.93
CA ILE A 150 10.89 -7.57 -13.04
C ILE A 150 9.48 -7.14 -13.41
N PRO A 151 9.10 -7.22 -14.70
CA PRO A 151 7.71 -7.05 -15.12
C PRO A 151 6.89 -8.26 -14.64
N ILE A 152 5.63 -8.00 -14.26
CA ILE A 152 4.70 -9.01 -13.78
C ILE A 152 3.31 -8.82 -14.39
N LYS A 153 2.50 -9.89 -14.33
CA LYS A 153 1.06 -9.86 -14.53
C LYS A 153 0.37 -9.96 -13.18
N CYS A 154 -0.61 -9.09 -12.96
CA CYS A 154 -1.44 -9.03 -11.76
C CYS A 154 -2.84 -9.51 -12.14
N GLU A 155 -3.19 -10.73 -11.77
CA GLU A 155 -4.45 -11.37 -12.16
C GLU A 155 -5.44 -11.36 -11.00
N LYS A 156 -6.63 -10.80 -11.23
CA LYS A 156 -7.71 -10.77 -10.25
C LYS A 156 -9.03 -11.16 -10.92
N VAL A 157 -9.46 -12.39 -10.69
CA VAL A 157 -10.63 -12.97 -11.37
C VAL A 157 -11.97 -12.41 -10.93
N SER A 158 -12.06 -11.85 -9.72
CA SER A 158 -13.26 -11.20 -9.21
C SER A 158 -12.93 -10.17 -8.12
N ARG A 159 -13.89 -9.33 -7.76
CA ARG A 159 -13.71 -8.32 -6.70
C ARG A 159 -13.32 -8.92 -5.34
N SER A 160 -13.79 -10.11 -5.02
CA SER A 160 -13.50 -10.83 -3.77
C SER A 160 -12.31 -11.78 -3.85
N ALA A 161 -11.82 -12.09 -5.07
CA ALA A 161 -10.68 -12.97 -5.24
C ALA A 161 -9.37 -12.27 -4.82
N LYS A 162 -8.38 -13.06 -4.42
CA LYS A 162 -7.00 -12.60 -4.25
C LYS A 162 -6.42 -12.17 -5.60
N THR A 163 -5.52 -11.20 -5.59
CA THR A 163 -4.67 -10.92 -6.76
C THR A 163 -3.54 -11.94 -6.78
N VAL A 164 -3.31 -12.56 -7.93
CA VAL A 164 -2.19 -13.47 -8.17
C VAL A 164 -1.16 -12.73 -9.02
N TYR A 165 0.08 -12.73 -8.55
CA TYR A 165 1.19 -12.09 -9.25
C TYR A 165 2.01 -13.14 -9.95
N LYS A 166 2.26 -12.99 -11.25
CA LYS A 166 3.02 -13.90 -12.07
C LYS A 166 4.12 -13.16 -12.82
N ASP A 167 5.24 -13.81 -13.04
CA ASP A 167 6.23 -13.33 -13.99
C ASP A 167 5.75 -13.55 -15.44
N LEU A 168 6.53 -13.10 -16.42
CA LEU A 168 6.16 -13.24 -17.83
C LEU A 168 6.23 -14.68 -18.36
N SER A 169 6.72 -15.63 -17.57
CA SER A 169 6.70 -17.07 -17.89
C SER A 169 5.53 -17.80 -17.22
N ASP A 170 4.51 -17.07 -16.72
CA ASP A 170 3.36 -17.59 -15.97
C ASP A 170 3.70 -18.26 -14.62
N LYS A 171 4.95 -18.15 -14.18
CA LYS A 171 5.37 -18.62 -12.87
C LYS A 171 4.90 -17.61 -11.82
N CYS A 172 4.21 -18.09 -10.79
CA CYS A 172 3.85 -17.22 -9.67
C CYS A 172 5.11 -16.55 -9.10
N VAL A 173 5.04 -15.25 -8.88
CA VAL A 173 6.02 -14.52 -8.11
C VAL A 173 5.77 -14.90 -6.65
N GLU A 174 6.07 -16.15 -6.36
CA GLU A 174 6.13 -16.65 -5.01
C GLU A 174 7.41 -16.08 -4.41
N ASN A 175 7.36 -15.65 -3.20
CA ASN A 175 8.55 -15.27 -2.46
C ASN A 175 8.74 -13.77 -2.24
N ILE A 176 7.71 -13.16 -1.68
CA ILE A 176 7.86 -11.84 -1.07
C ILE A 176 8.47 -12.05 0.33
N LYS A 177 9.72 -11.69 0.52
CA LYS A 177 10.34 -11.73 1.85
C LYS A 177 9.66 -10.71 2.77
N LYS A 178 9.32 -11.15 3.96
CA LYS A 178 8.70 -10.32 4.98
C LYS A 178 9.65 -9.23 5.50
#